data_63c45eadaa2e3ca2193888aa5751d28c
#
_entry.id   63c45eadaa2e3ca2193888aa5751d28c
#
_cell.length_a   1.000
_cell.length_b   1.000
_cell.length_c   1.000
_cell.angle_alpha   90.00
_cell.angle_beta   90.00
_cell.angle_gamma   90.00
#
_symmetry.space_group_name_H-M   'P 1'
#
loop_
_entity.id
_entity.type
_entity.pdbx_description
1 polymer ?
#
loop_
_entity_poly.entity_id
_entity_poly.type
_entity_poly.pdbx_seq_one_letter_code
_entity_poly.pdbx_strand_id
1 'polypeptide(L)'
;MADYFKSSNWDDLTVRSISSVVMAVVGAIGIVLGGVWFQMLIVFVTAVMIWELWMMIDPRQPTRGMLMAALTASVMSGQLTLTGTWEFALFLIVPIAGASQIKVERTAFFLFALAIPLAGYGLIHLRIDYGFIWLLWLISVVIVTDIFGYFAGRTFGG
;
A
#
# COMPACT_ATOMS: atom_id res chain seq x y z
N MET A 1 -30.50 17.42 -22.19
CA MET A 1 -29.50 16.30 -22.24
C MET A 1 -28.08 16.72 -21.81
N ALA A 2 -27.67 17.96 -22.03
CA ALA A 2 -26.33 18.47 -21.64
C ALA A 2 -26.14 18.63 -20.11
N ASP A 3 -27.19 18.91 -19.35
CA ASP A 3 -27.11 19.12 -17.90
C ASP A 3 -26.92 17.82 -17.10
N TYR A 4 -27.35 16.67 -17.65
CA TYR A 4 -27.20 15.38 -16.98
C TYR A 4 -25.72 14.88 -16.97
N PHE A 5 -24.95 15.22 -18.01
CA PHE A 5 -23.52 14.89 -18.10
C PHE A 5 -22.63 15.78 -17.22
N LYS A 6 -23.09 16.97 -16.86
CA LYS A 6 -22.30 17.92 -16.07
C LYS A 6 -22.39 17.65 -14.58
N SER A 7 -23.53 17.15 -14.08
CA SER A 7 -23.71 16.79 -12.66
C SER A 7 -22.92 15.54 -12.27
N SER A 8 -22.85 14.52 -13.12
CA SER A 8 -22.16 13.27 -12.81
C SER A 8 -20.64 13.43 -12.64
N ASN A 9 -20.01 14.35 -13.38
CA ASN A 9 -18.57 14.61 -13.27
C ASN A 9 -18.18 15.35 -11.97
N TRP A 10 -19.04 16.25 -11.49
CA TRP A 10 -18.79 16.98 -10.25
C TRP A 10 -18.99 16.10 -9.01
N ASP A 11 -20.00 15.23 -9.04
CA ASP A 11 -20.27 14.28 -7.97
C ASP A 11 -19.12 13.27 -7.83
N ASP A 12 -18.58 12.76 -8.94
CA ASP A 12 -17.42 11.84 -8.93
C ASP A 12 -16.14 12.53 -8.39
N LEU A 13 -15.88 13.77 -8.80
CA LEU A 13 -14.75 14.54 -8.28
C LEU A 13 -14.88 14.83 -6.79
N THR A 14 -16.08 15.13 -6.31
CA THR A 14 -16.35 15.40 -4.90
C THR A 14 -16.12 14.16 -4.05
N VAL A 15 -16.63 13.01 -4.47
CA VAL A 15 -16.44 11.72 -3.78
C VAL A 15 -14.96 11.35 -3.72
N ARG A 16 -14.22 11.49 -4.82
CA ARG A 16 -12.78 11.22 -4.87
C ARG A 16 -11.98 12.16 -3.98
N SER A 17 -12.34 13.45 -3.95
CA SER A 17 -11.67 14.43 -3.09
C SER A 17 -11.92 14.14 -1.61
N ILE A 18 -13.15 13.82 -1.24
CA ILE A 18 -13.50 13.46 0.15
C ILE A 18 -12.75 12.19 0.57
N SER A 19 -12.74 11.14 -0.25
CA SER A 19 -12.03 9.90 0.08
C SER A 19 -10.53 10.13 0.24
N SER A 20 -9.92 10.95 -0.62
CA SER A 20 -8.49 11.30 -0.52
C SER A 20 -8.16 12.05 0.77
N VAL A 21 -9.02 13.02 1.15
CA VAL A 21 -8.86 13.77 2.41
C VAL A 21 -9.01 12.84 3.61
N VAL A 22 -10.01 11.96 3.61
CA VAL A 22 -10.22 10.99 4.71
C VAL A 22 -8.99 10.08 4.84
N MET A 23 -8.49 9.53 3.73
CA MET A 23 -7.29 8.68 3.76
C MET A 23 -6.05 9.43 4.25
N ALA A 24 -5.87 10.70 3.83
CA ALA A 24 -4.77 11.53 4.29
C ALA A 24 -4.86 11.82 5.79
N VAL A 25 -6.06 12.11 6.30
CA VAL A 25 -6.29 12.34 7.74
C VAL A 25 -6.04 11.07 8.54
N VAL A 26 -6.55 9.91 8.11
CA VAL A 26 -6.31 8.63 8.78
C VAL A 26 -4.81 8.30 8.80
N GLY A 27 -4.12 8.51 7.67
CA GLY A 27 -2.67 8.34 7.57
C GLY A 27 -1.92 9.26 8.54
N ALA A 28 -2.27 10.54 8.56
CA ALA A 28 -1.65 11.53 9.46
C ALA A 28 -1.88 11.17 10.94
N ILE A 29 -3.08 10.77 11.32
CA ILE A 29 -3.39 10.32 12.69
C ILE A 29 -2.53 9.10 13.05
N GLY A 30 -2.45 8.09 12.20
CA GLY A 30 -1.62 6.89 12.44
C GLY A 30 -0.14 7.24 12.61
N ILE A 31 0.38 8.16 11.79
CA ILE A 31 1.78 8.63 11.86
C ILE A 31 2.04 9.38 13.19
N VAL A 32 1.12 10.24 13.60
CA VAL A 32 1.25 11.04 14.84
C VAL A 32 1.15 10.16 16.07
N LEU A 33 0.16 9.28 16.13
CA LEU A 33 -0.02 8.35 17.25
C LEU A 33 1.18 7.40 17.40
N GLY A 34 1.75 6.94 16.27
CA GLY A 34 2.90 6.03 16.30
C GLY A 34 2.59 4.68 16.94
N GLY A 35 3.65 3.98 17.38
CA GLY A 35 3.52 2.71 18.10
C GLY A 35 2.63 1.68 17.40
N VAL A 36 1.77 1.01 18.16
CA VAL A 36 0.88 -0.04 17.65
C VAL A 36 -0.11 0.48 16.62
N TRP A 37 -0.60 1.71 16.76
CA TRP A 37 -1.55 2.32 15.82
C TRP A 37 -0.95 2.50 14.42
N PHE A 38 0.30 2.96 14.36
CA PHE A 38 1.02 3.08 13.10
C PHE A 38 1.30 1.70 12.49
N GLN A 39 1.72 0.73 13.29
CA GLN A 39 1.93 -0.65 12.84
C GLN A 39 0.66 -1.25 12.25
N MET A 40 -0.49 -1.14 12.94
CA MET A 40 -1.78 -1.62 12.45
C MET A 40 -2.18 -0.95 11.12
N LEU A 41 -1.96 0.35 11.00
CA LEU A 41 -2.23 1.10 9.78
C LEU A 41 -1.39 0.54 8.60
N ILE A 42 -0.08 0.35 8.80
CA ILE A 42 0.81 -0.17 7.75
C ILE A 42 0.44 -1.61 7.38
N VAL A 43 0.16 -2.47 8.37
CA VAL A 43 -0.30 -3.85 8.11
C VAL A 43 -1.59 -3.85 7.29
N PHE A 44 -2.55 -3.00 7.63
CA PHE A 44 -3.80 -2.87 6.89
C PHE A 44 -3.56 -2.39 5.45
N VAL A 45 -2.78 -1.33 5.27
CA VAL A 45 -2.48 -0.76 3.95
C VAL A 45 -1.75 -1.78 3.08
N THR A 46 -0.74 -2.47 3.59
CA THR A 46 -0.01 -3.51 2.83
C THR A 46 -0.91 -4.67 2.43
N ALA A 47 -1.82 -5.09 3.31
CA ALA A 47 -2.80 -6.14 3.01
C ALA A 47 -3.76 -5.70 1.89
N VAL A 48 -4.29 -4.47 1.93
CA VAL A 48 -5.13 -3.91 0.87
C VAL A 48 -4.37 -3.81 -0.45
N MET A 49 -3.11 -3.36 -0.43
CA MET A 49 -2.28 -3.30 -1.65
C MET A 49 -2.07 -4.68 -2.28
N ILE A 50 -1.89 -5.73 -1.50
CA ILE A 50 -1.80 -7.12 -2.02
C ILE A 50 -3.15 -7.57 -2.60
N TRP A 51 -4.26 -7.22 -1.97
CA TRP A 51 -5.58 -7.51 -2.53
C TRP A 51 -5.79 -6.79 -3.87
N GLU A 52 -5.45 -5.51 -3.96
CA GLU A 52 -5.53 -4.75 -5.22
C GLU A 52 -4.60 -5.32 -6.29
N LEU A 53 -3.37 -5.67 -5.94
CA LEU A 53 -2.44 -6.33 -6.85
C LEU A 53 -3.03 -7.62 -7.43
N TRP A 54 -3.67 -8.43 -6.58
CA TRP A 54 -4.38 -9.63 -7.03
C TRP A 54 -5.51 -9.29 -8.00
N MET A 55 -6.35 -8.32 -7.63
CA MET A 55 -7.49 -7.91 -8.46
C MET A 55 -7.10 -7.32 -9.81
N MET A 56 -5.91 -6.73 -9.91
CA MET A 56 -5.36 -6.26 -11.20
C MET A 56 -4.96 -7.42 -12.11
N ILE A 57 -4.50 -8.54 -11.56
CA ILE A 57 -3.98 -9.68 -12.33
C ILE A 57 -5.09 -10.73 -12.60
N ASP A 58 -5.87 -11.08 -11.59
CA ASP A 58 -6.98 -12.04 -11.70
C ASP A 58 -8.26 -11.55 -11.00
N PRO A 59 -9.01 -10.63 -11.64
CA PRO A 59 -10.24 -10.08 -11.07
C PRO A 59 -11.38 -11.09 -10.94
N ARG A 60 -11.23 -12.28 -11.56
CA ARG A 60 -12.26 -13.31 -11.52
C ARG A 60 -12.29 -14.10 -10.20
N GLN A 61 -11.28 -13.94 -9.36
CA GLN A 61 -11.15 -14.68 -8.10
C GLN A 61 -10.92 -13.76 -6.89
N PRO A 62 -11.91 -12.92 -6.53
CA PRO A 62 -11.77 -11.94 -5.44
C PRO A 62 -11.52 -12.61 -4.09
N THR A 63 -12.07 -13.79 -3.84
CA THR A 63 -11.86 -14.54 -2.60
C THR A 63 -10.39 -14.92 -2.40
N ARG A 64 -9.68 -15.27 -3.47
CA ARG A 64 -8.23 -15.54 -3.37
C ARG A 64 -7.43 -14.27 -3.06
N GLY A 65 -7.81 -13.14 -3.65
CA GLY A 65 -7.22 -11.86 -3.30
C GLY A 65 -7.38 -11.53 -1.81
N MET A 66 -8.58 -11.75 -1.25
CA MET A 66 -8.82 -11.58 0.18
C MET A 66 -7.98 -12.52 1.05
N LEU A 67 -7.82 -13.78 0.63
CA LEU A 67 -6.95 -14.74 1.33
C LEU A 67 -5.48 -14.30 1.29
N MET A 68 -5.00 -13.79 0.16
CA MET A 68 -3.62 -13.26 0.07
C MET A 68 -3.44 -12.01 0.94
N ALA A 69 -4.44 -11.13 1.01
CA ALA A 69 -4.43 -9.99 1.92
C ALA A 69 -4.38 -10.42 3.40
N ALA A 70 -5.22 -11.38 3.78
CA ALA A 70 -5.22 -11.93 5.15
C ALA A 70 -3.89 -12.61 5.49
N LEU A 71 -3.31 -13.36 4.55
CA LEU A 71 -2.00 -13.98 4.70
C LEU A 71 -0.90 -12.91 4.88
N THR A 72 -0.96 -11.81 4.11
CA THR A 72 -0.04 -10.68 4.24
C THR A 72 -0.15 -10.04 5.62
N ALA A 73 -1.36 -9.77 6.09
CA ALA A 73 -1.58 -9.21 7.42
C ALA A 73 -1.02 -10.13 8.52
N SER A 74 -1.21 -11.44 8.38
CA SER A 74 -0.69 -12.43 9.34
C SER A 74 0.84 -12.48 9.33
N VAL A 75 1.47 -12.48 8.16
CA VAL A 75 2.93 -12.45 8.00
C VAL A 75 3.50 -11.16 8.60
N MET A 76 2.95 -10.01 8.26
CA MET A 76 3.39 -8.71 8.78
C MET A 76 3.24 -8.62 10.31
N SER A 77 2.12 -9.10 10.86
CA SER A 77 1.91 -9.13 12.31
C SER A 77 2.89 -10.09 13.01
N GLY A 78 3.17 -11.25 12.39
CA GLY A 78 4.17 -12.19 12.88
C GLY A 78 5.57 -11.59 12.94
N GLN A 79 5.96 -10.82 11.91
CA GLN A 79 7.24 -10.11 11.85
C GLN A 79 7.45 -9.11 13.01
N LEU A 80 6.37 -8.51 13.50
CA LEU A 80 6.45 -7.56 14.60
C LEU A 80 6.60 -8.23 15.99
N THR A 81 6.36 -9.53 16.07
CA THR A 81 6.37 -10.30 17.33
C THR A 81 7.49 -11.32 17.42
N LEU A 82 7.99 -11.78 16.28
CA LEU A 82 9.07 -12.76 16.21
C LEU A 82 10.43 -12.06 16.16
N THR A 83 11.40 -12.60 16.86
CA THR A 83 12.80 -12.14 16.86
C THR A 83 13.71 -13.29 16.46
N GLY A 84 14.40 -13.16 15.33
CA GLY A 84 15.35 -14.19 14.88
C GLY A 84 15.78 -14.04 13.42
N THR A 85 16.78 -14.79 13.01
CA THR A 85 17.35 -14.74 11.66
C THR A 85 16.39 -15.20 10.54
N TRP A 86 15.32 -15.90 10.91
CA TRP A 86 14.31 -16.44 9.97
C TRP A 86 13.20 -15.45 9.60
N GLU A 87 13.18 -14.29 10.24
CA GLU A 87 12.13 -13.28 10.04
C GLU A 87 11.95 -12.93 8.56
N PHE A 88 13.03 -12.68 7.85
CA PHE A 88 12.97 -12.31 6.42
C PHE A 88 12.44 -13.42 5.52
N ALA A 89 12.58 -14.70 5.92
CA ALA A 89 12.04 -15.80 5.14
C ALA A 89 10.50 -15.81 5.12
N LEU A 90 9.85 -15.26 6.14
CA LEU A 90 8.38 -15.15 6.20
C LEU A 90 7.82 -14.25 5.08
N PHE A 91 8.58 -13.24 4.63
CA PHE A 91 8.16 -12.40 3.51
C PHE A 91 8.03 -13.15 2.18
N LEU A 92 8.67 -14.32 2.04
CA LEU A 92 8.55 -15.16 0.86
C LEU A 92 7.23 -15.96 0.81
N ILE A 93 6.52 -16.09 1.92
CA ILE A 93 5.29 -16.90 1.99
C ILE A 93 4.23 -16.35 1.02
N VAL A 94 3.96 -15.04 1.07
CA VAL A 94 2.93 -14.39 0.24
C VAL A 94 3.25 -14.48 -1.26
N PRO A 95 4.44 -14.06 -1.73
CA PRO A 95 4.77 -14.15 -3.15
C PRO A 95 4.80 -15.59 -3.66
N ILE A 96 5.30 -16.56 -2.89
CA ILE A 96 5.30 -17.97 -3.31
C ILE A 96 3.86 -18.51 -3.38
N ALA A 97 3.05 -18.29 -2.34
CA ALA A 97 1.67 -18.75 -2.29
C ALA A 97 0.82 -18.15 -3.42
N GLY A 98 0.96 -16.86 -3.69
CA GLY A 98 0.21 -16.17 -4.73
C GLY A 98 0.71 -16.56 -6.14
N ALA A 99 2.03 -16.54 -6.36
CA ALA A 99 2.60 -16.90 -7.66
C ALA A 99 2.33 -18.36 -8.05
N SER A 100 2.11 -19.27 -7.09
CA SER A 100 1.73 -20.65 -7.39
C SER A 100 0.32 -20.78 -7.98
N GLN A 101 -0.55 -19.81 -7.74
CA GLN A 101 -1.95 -19.80 -8.16
C GLN A 101 -2.21 -18.98 -9.42
N ILE A 102 -1.31 -18.07 -9.77
CA ILE A 102 -1.40 -17.19 -10.94
C ILE A 102 -0.69 -17.81 -12.12
N LYS A 103 -1.35 -17.81 -13.29
CA LYS A 103 -0.78 -18.36 -14.54
C LYS A 103 -0.16 -17.29 -15.44
N VAL A 104 -0.70 -16.06 -15.39
CA VAL A 104 -0.27 -14.91 -16.20
C VAL A 104 0.36 -13.90 -15.25
N GLU A 105 1.41 -13.18 -15.70
CA GLU A 105 2.10 -12.15 -14.89
C GLU A 105 2.66 -12.66 -13.53
N ARG A 106 2.99 -13.96 -13.47
CA ARG A 106 3.47 -14.60 -12.25
C ARG A 106 4.70 -13.92 -11.64
N THR A 107 5.64 -13.50 -12.50
CA THR A 107 6.89 -12.85 -12.06
C THR A 107 6.61 -11.45 -11.52
N ALA A 108 5.73 -10.69 -12.18
CA ALA A 108 5.34 -9.37 -11.72
C ALA A 108 4.65 -9.47 -10.35
N PHE A 109 3.68 -10.39 -10.21
CA PHE A 109 3.04 -10.64 -8.92
C PHE A 109 4.08 -10.95 -7.83
N PHE A 110 5.01 -11.88 -8.10
CA PHE A 110 6.02 -12.31 -7.12
C PHE A 110 6.85 -11.12 -6.64
N LEU A 111 7.34 -10.30 -7.58
CA LEU A 111 8.18 -9.14 -7.24
C LEU A 111 7.43 -8.09 -6.43
N PHE A 112 6.21 -7.73 -6.84
CA PHE A 112 5.41 -6.74 -6.10
C PHE A 112 4.90 -7.29 -4.77
N ALA A 113 4.49 -8.56 -4.71
CA ALA A 113 4.06 -9.19 -3.47
C ALA A 113 5.19 -9.38 -2.44
N LEU A 114 6.44 -9.35 -2.88
CA LEU A 114 7.62 -9.28 -2.01
C LEU A 114 7.93 -7.84 -1.61
N ALA A 115 7.93 -6.92 -2.57
CA ALA A 115 8.34 -5.52 -2.37
C ALA A 115 7.38 -4.77 -1.44
N ILE A 116 6.06 -4.98 -1.56
CA ILE A 116 5.03 -4.26 -0.79
C ILE A 116 5.18 -4.51 0.73
N PRO A 117 5.20 -5.77 1.22
CA PRO A 117 5.39 -6.02 2.65
C PRO A 117 6.77 -5.59 3.16
N LEU A 118 7.83 -5.73 2.37
CA LEU A 118 9.16 -5.27 2.73
C LEU A 118 9.21 -3.74 2.90
N ALA A 119 8.55 -2.99 2.00
CA ALA A 119 8.45 -1.55 2.14
C ALA A 119 7.65 -1.16 3.39
N GLY A 120 6.52 -1.85 3.67
CA GLY A 120 5.75 -1.64 4.89
C GLY A 120 6.56 -1.91 6.16
N TYR A 121 7.30 -3.01 6.19
CA TYR A 121 8.21 -3.35 7.28
C TYR A 121 9.29 -2.26 7.46
N GLY A 122 9.89 -1.82 6.36
CA GLY A 122 10.88 -0.73 6.38
C GLY A 122 10.32 0.58 6.95
N LEU A 123 9.06 0.95 6.62
CA LEU A 123 8.40 2.13 7.19
C LEU A 123 8.18 2.01 8.69
N ILE A 124 7.79 0.82 9.17
CA ILE A 124 7.60 0.55 10.60
C ILE A 124 8.93 0.70 11.34
N HIS A 125 9.99 0.09 10.84
CA HIS A 125 11.33 0.18 11.45
C HIS A 125 11.90 1.59 11.36
N LEU A 126 11.73 2.28 10.24
CA LEU A 126 12.13 3.68 10.13
C LEU A 126 11.50 4.53 11.24
N ARG A 127 10.23 4.29 11.54
CA ARG A 127 9.51 5.02 12.59
C ARG A 127 9.98 4.64 14.00
N ILE A 128 10.28 3.35 14.24
CA ILE A 128 10.71 2.84 15.55
C ILE A 128 12.16 3.24 15.84
N ASP A 129 13.07 3.00 14.91
CA ASP A 129 14.51 3.09 15.13
C ASP A 129 15.01 4.54 14.99
N TYR A 130 14.46 5.30 14.05
CA TYR A 130 14.91 6.67 13.72
C TYR A 130 13.92 7.75 14.15
N GLY A 131 12.68 7.40 14.45
CA GLY A 131 11.68 8.30 15.00
C GLY A 131 10.83 9.03 13.95
N PHE A 132 9.97 9.93 14.47
CA PHE A 132 8.93 10.61 13.69
C PHE A 132 9.50 11.54 12.59
N ILE A 133 10.60 12.22 12.86
CA ILE A 133 11.18 13.24 11.95
C ILE A 133 11.68 12.58 10.66
N TRP A 134 12.32 11.43 10.74
CA TRP A 134 12.82 10.71 9.57
C TRP A 134 11.70 10.15 8.71
N LEU A 135 10.63 9.69 9.33
CA LEU A 135 9.43 9.25 8.61
C LEU A 135 8.77 10.42 7.87
N LEU A 136 8.60 11.57 8.53
CA LEU A 136 8.07 12.78 7.89
C LEU A 136 8.96 13.27 6.74
N TRP A 137 10.27 13.21 6.92
CA TRP A 137 11.20 13.57 5.86
C TRP A 137 11.01 12.66 4.63
N LEU A 138 10.95 11.35 4.82
CA LEU A 138 10.72 10.40 3.73
C LEU A 138 9.39 10.69 3.02
N ILE A 139 8.30 10.85 3.76
CA ILE A 139 6.98 11.15 3.19
C ILE A 139 7.01 12.48 2.42
N SER A 140 7.67 13.49 2.96
CA SER A 140 7.81 14.78 2.28
C SER A 140 8.56 14.65 0.97
N VAL A 141 9.65 13.87 0.93
CA VAL A 141 10.38 13.60 -0.30
C VAL A 141 9.50 12.93 -1.34
N VAL A 142 8.72 11.92 -0.95
CA VAL A 142 7.80 11.21 -1.87
C VAL A 142 6.76 12.18 -2.42
N ILE A 143 6.07 12.96 -1.57
CA ILE A 143 5.06 13.93 -2.00
C ILE A 143 5.65 14.96 -2.95
N VAL A 144 6.81 15.52 -2.61
CA VAL A 144 7.49 16.52 -3.44
C VAL A 144 7.86 15.92 -4.80
N THR A 145 8.42 14.70 -4.81
CA THR A 145 8.81 14.02 -6.05
C THR A 145 7.60 13.75 -6.95
N ASP A 146 6.49 13.31 -6.39
CA ASP A 146 5.25 13.06 -7.14
C ASP A 146 4.67 14.35 -7.73
N ILE A 147 4.64 15.43 -6.94
CA ILE A 147 4.19 16.75 -7.40
C ILE A 147 5.08 17.25 -8.54
N PHE A 148 6.40 17.23 -8.36
CA PHE A 148 7.33 17.68 -9.40
C PHE A 148 7.28 16.79 -10.63
N GLY A 149 7.16 15.47 -10.47
CA GLY A 149 7.00 14.51 -11.56
C GLY A 149 5.73 14.81 -12.38
N TYR A 150 4.61 15.08 -11.71
CA TYR A 150 3.36 15.48 -12.37
C TYR A 150 3.51 16.78 -13.17
N PHE A 151 4.09 17.82 -12.57
CA PHE A 151 4.30 19.11 -13.25
C PHE A 151 5.28 18.98 -14.42
N ALA A 152 6.37 18.24 -14.24
CA ALA A 152 7.36 18.02 -15.30
C ALA A 152 6.73 17.27 -16.49
N GLY A 153 6.00 16.19 -16.24
CA GLY A 153 5.30 15.44 -17.27
C GLY A 153 4.26 16.29 -18.03
N ARG A 154 3.54 17.17 -17.31
CA ARG A 154 2.57 18.07 -17.92
C ARG A 154 3.21 19.22 -18.72
N THR A 155 4.38 19.69 -18.32
CA THR A 155 5.05 20.84 -18.93
C THR A 155 5.93 20.45 -20.13
N PHE A 156 6.61 19.32 -20.03
CA PHE A 156 7.56 18.87 -21.05
C PHE A 156 6.97 17.84 -22.03
N GLY A 157 5.75 17.39 -21.79
CA GLY A 157 5.03 16.46 -22.67
C GLY A 157 5.61 15.04 -22.55
N GLY A 158 4.90 14.17 -21.88
CA GLY A 158 5.10 12.73 -21.90
C GLY A 158 3.93 12.07 -22.57
#